data_6fb8ed8c1733a632f883c237507ca554
#
_entry.id   6fb8ed8c1733a632f883c237507ca554
#
_cell.length_a   1.000
_cell.length_b   1.000
_cell.length_c   1.000
_cell.angle_alpha   90.00
_cell.angle_beta   90.00
_cell.angle_gamma   90.00
#
_symmetry.space_group_name_H-M   'P 1'
#
loop_
_entity.id
_entity.type
_entity.pdbx_description
1 polymer ?
#
loop_
_entity_poly.entity_id
_entity_poly.type
_entity_poly.pdbx_seq_one_letter_code
_entity_poly.pdbx_strand_id
1 'polypeptide(L)'
;MRLADGTARRAATSTVTESIKADRRLPGPPPHGGRLISRLAHPDERDRWLAKVPHVPSVTLTAREVADIECLAVGAFSPLEGFLGKADYESVVADMRLASGLVWSLPVTLAATAEEVLGLKTGNDVVLRDPQGEPLAILHLEEIYAYDREEEAESVFRTSDTAHPGVAGLLAQGEWLLGGRVTVLRLPRGRPFVSYRLTP
;
A
#
# COMPACT_ATOMS: atom_id res chain seq x y z
N MET A 1 35.54 78.19 -21.99
CA MET A 1 36.91 77.54 -22.02
C MET A 1 36.97 76.38 -21.04
N ARG A 2 37.20 75.19 -21.55
CA ARG A 2 37.49 73.89 -20.83
C ARG A 2 36.27 73.29 -20.09
N LEU A 3 35.58 72.30 -20.60
CA LEU A 3 35.78 70.85 -20.60
C LEU A 3 36.30 70.28 -19.24
N ALA A 4 35.45 69.54 -18.55
CA ALA A 4 35.86 68.54 -17.58
C ALA A 4 34.95 67.31 -17.64
N ASP A 5 35.56 66.26 -17.86
CA ASP A 5 35.18 64.87 -18.00
C ASP A 5 34.33 64.35 -16.82
N GLY A 6 33.22 63.66 -17.12
CA GLY A 6 32.42 62.95 -16.14
C GLY A 6 32.58 61.47 -16.34
N THR A 7 33.44 60.84 -15.56
CA THR A 7 33.69 59.42 -15.56
C THR A 7 32.49 58.68 -14.94
N ALA A 8 31.73 57.97 -15.75
CA ALA A 8 30.67 57.09 -15.33
C ALA A 8 31.29 55.84 -14.64
N ARG A 9 31.07 55.72 -13.33
CA ARG A 9 31.32 54.46 -12.58
C ARG A 9 30.21 53.48 -12.95
N ARG A 10 30.55 52.46 -13.69
CA ARG A 10 29.75 51.25 -13.84
C ARG A 10 29.69 50.53 -12.49
N ALA A 11 28.48 50.41 -11.92
CA ALA A 11 28.17 49.51 -10.84
C ALA A 11 28.23 48.06 -11.38
N ALA A 12 29.19 47.32 -10.94
CA ALA A 12 29.23 45.88 -11.18
C ALA A 12 28.16 45.19 -10.31
N THR A 13 27.07 44.76 -10.96
CA THR A 13 26.09 43.89 -10.33
C THR A 13 26.70 42.53 -10.10
N SER A 14 27.11 42.27 -8.87
CA SER A 14 27.56 40.96 -8.44
C SER A 14 26.34 40.04 -8.40
N THR A 15 26.24 39.17 -9.39
CA THR A 15 25.29 38.06 -9.39
C THR A 15 25.83 37.03 -8.40
N VAL A 16 25.34 37.07 -7.18
CA VAL A 16 25.54 36.00 -6.21
C VAL A 16 24.75 34.80 -6.71
N THR A 17 25.43 33.92 -7.39
CA THR A 17 24.91 32.59 -7.70
C THR A 17 24.91 31.84 -6.38
N GLU A 18 23.77 31.84 -5.70
CA GLU A 18 23.52 31.03 -4.52
C GLU A 18 23.55 29.57 -4.97
N SER A 19 24.69 28.94 -4.81
CA SER A 19 24.83 27.48 -4.95
C SER A 19 23.91 26.86 -3.91
N ILE A 20 22.75 26.36 -4.38
CA ILE A 20 21.91 25.48 -3.60
C ILE A 20 22.79 24.30 -3.20
N LYS A 21 23.24 24.29 -1.95
CA LYS A 21 23.87 23.12 -1.36
C LYS A 21 22.86 21.99 -1.46
N ALA A 22 23.11 21.05 -2.38
CA ALA A 22 22.38 19.79 -2.39
C ALA A 22 22.47 19.21 -0.98
N ASP A 23 21.31 19.11 -0.33
CA ASP A 23 21.17 18.52 1.01
C ASP A 23 21.69 17.07 0.89
N ARG A 24 22.91 16.84 1.35
CA ARG A 24 23.52 15.51 1.47
C ARG A 24 22.83 14.78 2.63
N ARG A 25 21.54 14.47 2.47
CA ARG A 25 20.93 13.47 3.32
C ARG A 25 21.69 12.18 3.11
N LEU A 26 22.17 11.61 4.20
CA LEU A 26 22.70 10.25 4.14
C LEU A 26 21.65 9.37 3.48
N PRO A 27 22.04 8.49 2.55
CA PRO A 27 21.06 7.58 1.95
C PRO A 27 20.37 6.83 3.09
N GLY A 28 19.03 6.86 3.08
CA GLY A 28 18.23 6.10 4.02
C GLY A 28 18.55 4.60 3.94
N PRO A 29 18.12 3.80 4.91
CA PRO A 29 18.29 2.36 4.82
C PRO A 29 17.62 1.86 3.51
N PRO A 30 18.20 0.81 2.88
CA PRO A 30 17.57 0.24 1.69
C PRO A 30 16.16 -0.27 2.02
N PRO A 31 15.23 -0.25 1.06
CA PRO A 31 13.91 -0.80 1.25
C PRO A 31 13.98 -2.26 1.70
N HIS A 32 13.04 -2.69 2.56
CA HIS A 32 12.92 -4.09 2.94
C HIS A 32 12.74 -4.97 1.70
N GLY A 33 13.50 -6.06 1.59
CA GLY A 33 13.57 -6.86 0.36
C GLY A 33 14.37 -6.23 -0.80
N GLY A 34 15.06 -5.11 -0.57
CA GLY A 34 16.03 -4.51 -1.51
C GLY A 34 15.43 -3.60 -2.59
N ARG A 35 14.12 -3.58 -2.78
CA ARG A 35 13.44 -2.75 -3.79
C ARG A 35 12.15 -2.14 -3.27
N LEU A 36 11.97 -0.83 -3.48
CA LEU A 36 10.71 -0.15 -3.21
C LEU A 36 9.70 -0.52 -4.30
N ILE A 37 8.53 -1.02 -3.88
CA ILE A 37 7.45 -1.44 -4.78
C ILE A 37 6.22 -0.59 -4.49
N SER A 38 5.96 0.42 -5.32
CA SER A 38 4.73 1.18 -5.32
C SER A 38 3.69 0.51 -6.20
N ARG A 39 2.47 0.35 -5.70
CA ARG A 39 1.35 -0.23 -6.46
C ARG A 39 0.35 0.82 -6.95
N LEU A 40 0.68 2.10 -6.81
CA LEU A 40 -0.14 3.19 -7.32
C LEU A 40 -0.10 3.23 -8.86
N ALA A 41 -1.26 3.15 -9.47
CA ALA A 41 -1.41 3.15 -10.92
C ALA A 41 -0.96 4.49 -11.54
N HIS A 42 -0.31 4.41 -12.69
CA HIS A 42 -0.11 5.59 -13.54
C HIS A 42 -1.47 6.16 -14.01
N PRO A 43 -1.62 7.47 -14.24
CA PRO A 43 -2.89 8.09 -14.63
C PRO A 43 -3.61 7.37 -15.78
N ASP A 44 -2.91 7.00 -16.85
CA ASP A 44 -3.48 6.31 -18.01
C ASP A 44 -3.98 4.88 -17.66
N GLU A 45 -3.29 4.18 -16.77
CA GLU A 45 -3.68 2.87 -16.28
C GLU A 45 -4.92 2.98 -15.40
N ARG A 46 -4.91 3.93 -14.47
CA ARG A 46 -6.06 4.25 -13.61
C ARG A 46 -7.32 4.52 -14.44
N ASP A 47 -7.23 5.38 -15.44
CA ASP A 47 -8.39 5.77 -16.25
C ASP A 47 -8.93 4.59 -17.07
N ARG A 48 -8.06 3.70 -17.55
CA ARG A 48 -8.47 2.44 -18.18
C ARG A 48 -9.21 1.51 -17.21
N TRP A 49 -8.76 1.42 -15.96
CA TRP A 49 -9.42 0.61 -14.95
C TRP A 49 -10.76 1.22 -14.54
N LEU A 50 -10.83 2.53 -14.32
CA LEU A 50 -12.10 3.20 -13.97
C LEU A 50 -13.20 2.97 -15.01
N ALA A 51 -12.86 2.88 -16.29
CA ALA A 51 -13.81 2.55 -17.36
C ALA A 51 -14.34 1.10 -17.26
N LYS A 52 -13.57 0.17 -16.70
CA LYS A 52 -13.96 -1.25 -16.54
C LYS A 52 -14.72 -1.54 -15.23
N VAL A 53 -14.54 -0.70 -14.20
CA VAL A 53 -15.13 -0.89 -12.85
C VAL A 53 -16.62 -1.29 -12.86
N PRO A 54 -17.51 -0.75 -13.71
CA PRO A 54 -18.92 -1.13 -13.72
C PRO A 54 -19.19 -2.60 -14.10
N HIS A 55 -18.21 -3.28 -14.70
CA HIS A 55 -18.35 -4.62 -15.27
C HIS A 55 -17.56 -5.69 -14.51
N VAL A 56 -16.91 -5.31 -13.41
CA VAL A 56 -16.03 -6.18 -12.62
C VAL A 56 -16.66 -6.39 -11.24
N PRO A 57 -16.68 -7.64 -10.71
CA PRO A 57 -17.17 -7.90 -9.37
C PRO A 57 -16.41 -7.08 -8.33
N SER A 58 -17.04 -6.80 -7.19
CA SER A 58 -16.41 -5.96 -6.19
C SER A 58 -16.52 -6.52 -4.78
N VAL A 59 -15.54 -6.21 -3.94
CA VAL A 59 -15.50 -6.47 -2.50
C VAL A 59 -15.32 -5.14 -1.79
N THR A 60 -16.03 -4.97 -0.65
CA THR A 60 -15.92 -3.77 0.18
C THR A 60 -14.89 -3.99 1.28
N LEU A 61 -13.91 -3.10 1.33
CA LEU A 61 -12.81 -3.15 2.29
C LEU A 61 -13.23 -2.64 3.66
N THR A 62 -12.70 -3.26 4.70
CA THR A 62 -12.69 -2.72 6.05
C THR A 62 -11.75 -1.52 6.19
N ALA A 63 -11.85 -0.77 7.28
CA ALA A 63 -10.95 0.35 7.56
C ALA A 63 -9.46 -0.09 7.67
N ARG A 64 -9.20 -1.32 8.14
CA ARG A 64 -7.87 -1.92 8.20
C ARG A 64 -7.33 -2.16 6.79
N GLU A 65 -8.09 -2.85 5.96
CA GLU A 65 -7.69 -3.19 4.58
C GLU A 65 -7.50 -1.94 3.72
N VAL A 66 -8.28 -0.88 3.95
CA VAL A 66 -8.03 0.43 3.33
C VAL A 66 -6.67 1.00 3.74
N ALA A 67 -6.23 0.78 4.99
CA ALA A 67 -4.89 1.20 5.41
C ALA A 67 -3.79 0.32 4.78
N ASP A 68 -4.04 -0.98 4.61
CA ASP A 68 -3.13 -1.89 3.94
C ASP A 68 -2.96 -1.50 2.45
N ILE A 69 -4.04 -1.15 1.77
CA ILE A 69 -3.99 -0.60 0.39
C ILE A 69 -3.17 0.69 0.32
N GLU A 70 -3.29 1.59 1.31
CA GLU A 70 -2.45 2.80 1.36
C GLU A 70 -0.96 2.44 1.47
N CYS A 71 -0.59 1.49 2.34
CA CYS A 71 0.78 1.02 2.50
C CYS A 71 1.33 0.35 1.23
N LEU A 72 0.53 -0.47 0.55
CA LEU A 72 0.88 -1.07 -0.74
C LEU A 72 1.05 0.00 -1.83
N ALA A 73 0.16 0.99 -1.87
CA ALA A 73 0.21 2.08 -2.85
C ALA A 73 1.53 2.84 -2.81
N VAL A 74 2.00 3.20 -1.62
CA VAL A 74 3.21 4.03 -1.44
C VAL A 74 4.50 3.22 -1.29
N GLY A 75 4.40 1.88 -1.24
CA GLY A 75 5.55 0.98 -1.10
C GLY A 75 6.01 0.75 0.33
N ALA A 76 5.25 1.18 1.34
CA ALA A 76 5.55 0.92 2.76
C ALA A 76 5.56 -0.59 3.09
N PHE A 77 4.83 -1.40 2.33
CA PHE A 77 4.81 -2.85 2.44
C PHE A 77 5.74 -3.56 1.45
N SER A 78 6.74 -2.88 0.90
CA SER A 78 7.73 -3.56 0.06
C SER A 78 8.38 -4.74 0.80
N PRO A 79 8.55 -5.90 0.17
CA PRO A 79 8.41 -6.16 -1.27
C PRO A 79 7.01 -6.64 -1.72
N LEU A 80 5.98 -6.59 -0.87
CA LEU A 80 4.66 -7.09 -1.24
C LEU A 80 4.07 -6.31 -2.43
N GLU A 81 3.46 -7.05 -3.35
CA GLU A 81 2.75 -6.48 -4.49
C GLU A 81 1.22 -6.50 -4.31
N GLY A 82 0.73 -7.06 -3.21
CA GLY A 82 -0.68 -7.19 -2.91
C GLY A 82 -0.94 -7.97 -1.63
N PHE A 83 -2.08 -8.63 -1.57
CA PHE A 83 -2.45 -9.49 -0.46
C PHE A 83 -1.82 -10.87 -0.59
N LEU A 84 -1.39 -11.44 0.52
CA LEU A 84 -0.64 -12.69 0.54
C LEU A 84 -1.42 -13.85 -0.11
N GLY A 85 -0.75 -14.62 -0.96
CA GLY A 85 -1.18 -15.94 -1.37
C GLY A 85 -0.97 -16.96 -0.24
N LYS A 86 -1.53 -18.15 -0.40
CA LYS A 86 -1.55 -19.18 0.63
C LYS A 86 -0.16 -19.54 1.16
N ALA A 87 0.82 -19.72 0.27
CA ALA A 87 2.16 -20.11 0.65
C ALA A 87 2.87 -19.07 1.55
N ASP A 88 2.76 -17.76 1.18
CA ASP A 88 3.32 -16.68 1.98
C ASP A 88 2.54 -16.50 3.30
N TYR A 89 1.21 -16.64 3.27
CA TYR A 89 0.37 -16.58 4.46
C TYR A 89 0.76 -17.66 5.49
N GLU A 90 0.79 -18.92 5.08
CA GLU A 90 1.16 -20.04 5.96
C GLU A 90 2.57 -19.88 6.55
N SER A 91 3.53 -19.46 5.72
CA SER A 91 4.90 -19.20 6.15
C SER A 91 5.00 -18.02 7.15
N VAL A 92 4.23 -16.96 6.94
CA VAL A 92 4.20 -15.81 7.88
C VAL A 92 3.58 -16.20 9.21
N VAL A 93 2.48 -16.96 9.21
CA VAL A 93 1.81 -17.42 10.43
C VAL A 93 2.72 -18.36 11.24
N ALA A 94 3.40 -19.29 10.56
CA ALA A 94 4.26 -20.27 11.22
C ALA A 94 5.60 -19.69 11.70
N ASP A 95 6.29 -18.92 10.84
CA ASP A 95 7.70 -18.58 10.99
C ASP A 95 8.01 -17.08 10.97
N MET A 96 6.99 -16.22 10.87
CA MET A 96 7.16 -14.76 10.68
C MET A 96 8.07 -14.41 9.51
N ARG A 97 7.93 -15.14 8.40
CA ARG A 97 8.69 -14.94 7.15
C ARG A 97 7.80 -15.20 5.93
N LEU A 98 8.04 -14.47 4.86
CA LEU A 98 7.52 -14.86 3.55
C LEU A 98 8.14 -16.19 3.11
N ALA A 99 7.50 -16.90 2.20
CA ALA A 99 8.02 -18.15 1.62
C ALA A 99 9.42 -18.01 1.00
N SER A 100 9.78 -16.78 0.61
CA SER A 100 11.14 -16.41 0.16
C SER A 100 12.19 -16.39 1.29
N GLY A 101 11.78 -16.54 2.55
CA GLY A 101 12.63 -16.45 3.75
C GLY A 101 12.81 -15.04 4.31
N LEU A 102 12.29 -14.01 3.63
CA LEU A 102 12.35 -12.63 4.10
C LEU A 102 11.50 -12.46 5.37
N VAL A 103 12.04 -11.80 6.41
CA VAL A 103 11.32 -11.55 7.66
C VAL A 103 10.06 -10.72 7.39
N TRP A 104 8.92 -11.23 7.86
CA TRP A 104 7.62 -10.56 7.74
C TRP A 104 6.72 -11.01 8.90
N SER A 105 6.42 -10.14 9.84
CA SER A 105 5.89 -10.55 11.15
C SER A 105 4.37 -10.65 11.24
N LEU A 106 3.62 -10.02 10.32
CA LEU A 106 2.16 -10.00 10.35
C LEU A 106 1.60 -10.27 8.96
N PRO A 107 0.58 -11.14 8.81
CA PRO A 107 -0.05 -11.38 7.53
C PRO A 107 -0.74 -10.10 6.99
N VAL A 108 -0.53 -9.80 5.71
CA VAL A 108 -1.27 -8.76 4.98
C VAL A 108 -2.31 -9.47 4.12
N THR A 109 -3.54 -9.53 4.62
CA THR A 109 -4.61 -10.37 4.10
C THR A 109 -5.86 -9.57 3.75
N LEU A 110 -6.61 -10.05 2.76
CA LEU A 110 -7.95 -9.60 2.42
C LEU A 110 -8.93 -10.75 2.71
N ALA A 111 -9.76 -10.56 3.72
CA ALA A 111 -10.75 -11.56 4.08
C ALA A 111 -12.06 -11.36 3.30
N ALA A 112 -12.74 -12.47 3.02
CA ALA A 112 -14.05 -12.50 2.37
C ALA A 112 -14.97 -13.54 3.01
N THR A 113 -16.28 -13.27 2.99
CA THR A 113 -17.29 -14.22 3.40
C THR A 113 -17.53 -15.28 2.31
N ALA A 114 -18.13 -16.41 2.69
CA ALA A 114 -18.53 -17.44 1.72
C ALA A 114 -19.45 -16.89 0.62
N GLU A 115 -20.33 -15.93 0.96
CA GLU A 115 -21.24 -15.30 0.00
C GLU A 115 -20.48 -14.45 -1.03
N GLU A 116 -19.51 -13.65 -0.58
CA GLU A 116 -18.66 -12.85 -1.47
C GLU A 116 -17.84 -13.72 -2.42
N VAL A 117 -17.29 -14.83 -1.91
CA VAL A 117 -16.48 -15.76 -2.70
C VAL A 117 -17.27 -16.43 -3.83
N LEU A 118 -18.58 -16.71 -3.64
CA LEU A 118 -19.42 -17.34 -4.68
C LEU A 118 -19.44 -16.54 -5.99
N GLY A 119 -19.27 -15.23 -5.94
CA GLY A 119 -19.24 -14.34 -7.11
C GLY A 119 -17.86 -14.16 -7.74
N LEU A 120 -16.82 -14.72 -7.12
CA LEU A 120 -15.44 -14.51 -7.53
C LEU A 120 -14.87 -15.74 -8.25
N LYS A 121 -13.87 -15.51 -9.10
CA LYS A 121 -13.17 -16.56 -9.81
C LYS A 121 -11.70 -16.20 -9.94
N THR A 122 -10.81 -17.13 -9.55
CA THR A 122 -9.36 -16.98 -9.72
C THR A 122 -9.00 -16.71 -11.18
N GLY A 123 -8.02 -15.86 -11.38
CA GLY A 123 -7.62 -15.38 -12.71
C GLY A 123 -8.41 -14.16 -13.20
N ASN A 124 -9.47 -13.75 -12.49
CA ASN A 124 -10.24 -12.55 -12.80
C ASN A 124 -9.83 -11.38 -11.91
N ASP A 125 -10.18 -10.18 -12.34
CA ASP A 125 -10.01 -8.96 -11.56
C ASP A 125 -11.19 -8.72 -10.63
N VAL A 126 -10.94 -8.11 -9.47
CA VAL A 126 -11.94 -7.72 -8.47
C VAL A 126 -11.72 -6.27 -8.08
N VAL A 127 -12.78 -5.48 -8.10
CA VAL A 127 -12.74 -4.08 -7.64
C VAL A 127 -12.78 -4.05 -6.12
N LEU A 128 -11.79 -3.44 -5.51
CA LEU A 128 -11.76 -3.17 -4.07
C LEU A 128 -12.34 -1.78 -3.81
N ARG A 129 -13.45 -1.74 -3.07
CA ARG A 129 -14.16 -0.49 -2.74
C ARG A 129 -13.89 -0.08 -1.30
N ASP A 130 -13.78 1.22 -1.08
CA ASP A 130 -13.77 1.74 0.29
C ASP A 130 -15.18 1.61 0.93
N PRO A 131 -15.32 1.85 2.26
CA PRO A 131 -16.63 1.77 2.95
C PRO A 131 -17.69 2.74 2.43
N GLN A 132 -17.31 3.73 1.62
CA GLN A 132 -18.21 4.66 0.96
C GLN A 132 -18.67 4.16 -0.42
N GLY A 133 -18.17 2.98 -0.85
CA GLY A 133 -18.50 2.36 -2.13
C GLY A 133 -17.66 2.85 -3.31
N GLU A 134 -16.69 3.73 -3.08
CA GLU A 134 -15.82 4.26 -4.12
C GLU A 134 -14.72 3.26 -4.49
N PRO A 135 -14.40 3.07 -5.78
CA PRO A 135 -13.32 2.18 -6.20
C PRO A 135 -11.97 2.72 -5.74
N LEU A 136 -11.23 1.89 -5.01
CA LEU A 136 -9.93 2.22 -4.44
C LEU A 136 -8.77 1.51 -5.14
N ALA A 137 -8.94 0.22 -5.43
CA ALA A 137 -7.94 -0.62 -6.08
C ALA A 137 -8.57 -1.74 -6.92
N ILE A 138 -7.75 -2.39 -7.73
CA ILE A 138 -8.08 -3.63 -8.43
C ILE A 138 -7.21 -4.73 -7.81
N LEU A 139 -7.83 -5.81 -7.37
CA LEU A 139 -7.15 -7.05 -7.03
C LEU A 139 -7.13 -7.94 -8.27
N HIS A 140 -5.94 -8.33 -8.71
CA HIS A 140 -5.73 -9.40 -9.68
C HIS A 140 -5.78 -10.70 -8.90
N LEU A 141 -6.97 -11.31 -8.81
CA LEU A 141 -7.24 -12.44 -7.93
C LEU A 141 -6.51 -13.70 -8.40
N GLU A 142 -5.48 -14.10 -7.69
CA GLU A 142 -4.63 -15.25 -7.99
C GLU A 142 -5.08 -16.50 -7.23
N GLU A 143 -5.49 -16.33 -5.95
CA GLU A 143 -5.88 -17.42 -5.07
C GLU A 143 -7.10 -17.06 -4.21
N ILE A 144 -7.91 -18.08 -3.93
CA ILE A 144 -8.98 -18.07 -2.91
C ILE A 144 -8.72 -19.27 -2.02
N TYR A 145 -8.52 -19.07 -0.73
CA TYR A 145 -8.22 -20.16 0.20
C TYR A 145 -8.84 -19.94 1.58
N ALA A 146 -9.21 -21.05 2.22
CA ALA A 146 -9.65 -21.03 3.62
C ALA A 146 -8.45 -20.95 4.55
N TYR A 147 -8.64 -20.37 5.73
CA TYR A 147 -7.63 -20.26 6.77
C TYR A 147 -8.25 -20.50 8.15
N ASP A 148 -7.41 -20.85 9.12
CA ASP A 148 -7.81 -21.05 10.51
C ASP A 148 -7.52 -19.78 11.31
N ARG A 149 -8.59 -19.08 11.72
CA ARG A 149 -8.49 -17.82 12.48
C ARG A 149 -8.01 -18.03 13.92
N GLU A 150 -8.29 -19.18 14.51
CA GLU A 150 -7.85 -19.50 15.87
C GLU A 150 -6.34 -19.83 15.86
N GLU A 151 -5.89 -20.62 14.89
CA GLU A 151 -4.46 -20.87 14.67
C GLU A 151 -3.68 -19.59 14.38
N GLU A 152 -4.21 -18.71 13.53
CA GLU A 152 -3.60 -17.39 13.26
C GLU A 152 -3.53 -16.55 14.54
N ALA A 153 -4.61 -16.51 15.33
CA ALA A 153 -4.64 -15.75 16.58
C ALA A 153 -3.55 -16.23 17.57
N GLU A 154 -3.44 -17.52 17.78
CA GLU A 154 -2.44 -18.10 18.67
C GLU A 154 -1.01 -17.92 18.16
N SER A 155 -0.80 -18.08 16.87
CA SER A 155 0.53 -17.98 16.27
C SER A 155 1.02 -16.53 16.16
N VAL A 156 0.16 -15.59 15.77
CA VAL A 156 0.52 -14.20 15.52
C VAL A 156 0.43 -13.34 16.79
N PHE A 157 -0.69 -13.45 17.54
CA PHE A 157 -0.92 -12.62 18.74
C PHE A 157 -0.54 -13.33 20.04
N ARG A 158 -0.19 -14.61 19.99
CA ARG A 158 0.15 -15.45 21.15
C ARG A 158 -1.00 -15.55 22.18
N THR A 159 -2.22 -15.36 21.73
CA THR A 159 -3.45 -15.46 22.53
C THR A 159 -4.66 -15.61 21.60
N SER A 160 -5.66 -16.37 22.04
CA SER A 160 -6.99 -16.46 21.44
C SER A 160 -8.03 -15.61 22.20
N ASP A 161 -7.62 -14.82 23.20
CA ASP A 161 -8.52 -13.98 24.01
C ASP A 161 -9.07 -12.83 23.19
N THR A 162 -10.39 -12.78 23.06
CA THR A 162 -11.13 -11.70 22.35
C THR A 162 -11.04 -10.32 23.02
N ALA A 163 -10.54 -10.23 24.25
CA ALA A 163 -10.17 -8.95 24.86
C ALA A 163 -8.99 -8.27 24.13
N HIS A 164 -8.18 -9.05 23.40
CA HIS A 164 -7.14 -8.50 22.54
C HIS A 164 -7.77 -7.99 21.25
N PRO A 165 -7.63 -6.68 20.90
CA PRO A 165 -8.35 -6.08 19.77
C PRO A 165 -7.98 -6.70 18.41
N GLY A 166 -6.73 -7.18 18.23
CA GLY A 166 -6.30 -7.88 17.03
C GLY A 166 -7.02 -9.22 16.86
N VAL A 167 -7.18 -9.99 17.95
CA VAL A 167 -7.91 -11.26 17.95
C VAL A 167 -9.38 -11.02 17.67
N ALA A 168 -10.02 -10.06 18.35
CA ALA A 168 -11.41 -9.72 18.09
C ALA A 168 -11.64 -9.33 16.62
N GLY A 169 -10.74 -8.53 16.06
CA GLY A 169 -10.79 -8.13 14.66
C GLY A 169 -10.62 -9.31 13.69
N LEU A 170 -9.70 -10.23 13.99
CA LEU A 170 -9.44 -11.42 13.18
C LEU A 170 -10.65 -12.37 13.18
N LEU A 171 -11.19 -12.69 14.37
CA LEU A 171 -12.33 -13.59 14.50
C LEU A 171 -13.63 -13.06 13.90
N ALA A 172 -13.74 -11.74 13.73
CA ALA A 172 -14.88 -11.10 13.08
C ALA A 172 -14.80 -11.09 11.54
N GLN A 173 -13.68 -11.51 10.95
CA GLN A 173 -13.50 -11.57 9.49
C GLN A 173 -14.20 -12.78 8.86
N GLY A 174 -14.36 -12.74 7.52
CA GLY A 174 -14.77 -13.91 6.75
C GLY A 174 -13.77 -15.05 6.85
N GLU A 175 -14.20 -16.24 6.47
CA GLU A 175 -13.44 -17.49 6.56
C GLU A 175 -12.57 -17.80 5.33
N TRP A 176 -12.60 -16.92 4.35
CA TRP A 176 -11.81 -17.03 3.12
C TRP A 176 -10.84 -15.88 2.99
N LEU A 177 -9.67 -16.15 2.43
CA LEU A 177 -8.69 -15.14 2.06
C LEU A 177 -8.56 -15.05 0.54
N LEU A 178 -8.41 -13.82 0.06
CA LEU A 178 -8.22 -13.48 -1.34
C LEU A 178 -6.77 -13.01 -1.54
N GLY A 179 -5.96 -13.84 -2.19
CA GLY A 179 -4.56 -13.55 -2.48
C GLY A 179 -4.37 -13.05 -3.91
N GLY A 180 -3.42 -12.14 -4.09
CA GLY A 180 -3.05 -11.64 -5.40
C GLY A 180 -2.50 -10.22 -5.40
N ARG A 181 -1.95 -9.81 -6.53
CA ARG A 181 -1.39 -8.47 -6.72
C ARG A 181 -2.48 -7.42 -6.78
N VAL A 182 -2.15 -6.19 -6.37
CA VAL A 182 -3.08 -5.07 -6.48
C VAL A 182 -2.56 -3.98 -7.42
N THR A 183 -3.50 -3.28 -8.06
CA THR A 183 -3.27 -2.01 -8.75
C THR A 183 -4.10 -0.95 -8.05
N VAL A 184 -3.46 0.00 -7.36
CA VAL A 184 -4.16 1.02 -6.57
C VAL A 184 -4.53 2.20 -7.46
N LEU A 185 -5.83 2.51 -7.56
CA LEU A 185 -6.34 3.56 -8.44
C LEU A 185 -6.20 4.95 -7.84
N ARG A 186 -6.29 5.06 -6.52
CA ARG A 186 -6.17 6.32 -5.78
C ARG A 186 -5.81 6.06 -4.31
N LEU A 187 -5.19 7.02 -3.67
CA LEU A 187 -5.01 6.99 -2.22
C LEU A 187 -6.34 7.24 -1.50
N PRO A 188 -6.55 6.63 -0.31
CA PRO A 188 -7.74 6.86 0.50
C PRO A 188 -7.90 8.34 0.86
N ARG A 189 -9.14 8.84 0.83
CA ARG A 189 -9.49 10.21 1.20
C ARG A 189 -9.96 10.31 2.66
N GLY A 190 -10.00 11.53 3.20
CA GLY A 190 -10.55 11.78 4.53
C GLY A 190 -9.76 11.18 5.70
N ARG A 191 -8.50 10.80 5.48
CA ARG A 191 -7.64 10.25 6.52
C ARG A 191 -7.18 11.34 7.47
N PRO A 192 -7.14 11.08 8.80
CA PRO A 192 -6.56 12.02 9.75
C PRO A 192 -5.05 12.13 9.56
N PHE A 193 -4.48 13.25 10.01
CA PHE A 193 -3.03 13.47 10.08
C PHE A 193 -2.29 13.35 8.72
N VAL A 194 -2.89 13.84 7.63
CA VAL A 194 -2.30 13.75 6.28
C VAL A 194 -0.87 14.32 6.21
N SER A 195 -0.60 15.41 6.93
CA SER A 195 0.73 16.04 6.98
C SER A 195 1.83 15.17 7.63
N TYR A 196 1.45 14.12 8.35
CA TYR A 196 2.38 13.17 8.99
C TYR A 196 2.49 11.84 8.25
N ARG A 197 1.70 11.65 7.18
CA ARG A 197 1.74 10.44 6.34
C ARG A 197 2.82 10.59 5.28
N LEU A 198 4.06 10.39 5.72
CA LEU A 198 5.22 10.43 4.83
C LEU A 198 5.28 9.13 4.01
N THR A 199 5.80 9.25 2.78
CA THR A 199 6.08 8.10 1.91
C THR A 199 7.54 7.70 2.04
N PRO A 200 7.87 6.42 1.79
CA PRO A 200 9.25 5.94 1.77
C PRO A 200 10.12 6.68 0.77
#